data_8cc50e226b0c7e38f6adad69ab482bb6
#
_entry.id   8cc50e226b0c7e38f6adad69ab482bb6
#
_cell.length_a   1.000
_cell.length_b   1.000
_cell.length_c   1.000
_cell.angle_alpha   90.00
_cell.angle_beta   90.00
_cell.angle_gamma   90.00
#
_symmetry.space_group_name_H-M   'P 1'
#
loop_
_entity.id
_entity.type
_entity.pdbx_description
1 polymer ?
#
loop_
_entity_poly.entity_id
_entity_poly.type
_entity_poly.pdbx_seq_one_letter_code
_entity_poly.pdbx_strand_id
1 'polypeptide(L)'
;MYLENINSPADMKKLSVGELTSLCAEMREALIQKLSVHGGHVGPNLGMVEATVAMHYVMNSPVDKFVFDVSHQSYAHKMLTGRKEAFTNPDCYDEVSGYTEPSESVHDHFVIGHTSTSVSLASGLAKARDLRGEQFNVVAVIGDGSLSGGEAFEGLDVAAELGSNMIVVVNDNQMSIAENHGGLYHNLQLLRETNGEASCNFFKAMGFDYLYVADGNDVEAMIEAFSRVRDIDHPIVLHINTLKGKGYRFAECQKERFHWSMPFDIPTGELKKPAGDKGYDTLTAEHLLSLMKADRTVVGITAGTPAVFGFTKDRRERAGKQFIDMGIAEEQAVAMASALAKGGAKPVFGVYSTFIQRAYDQLSQDLCINNNPATILVFWGSLGAMNDVTHLCLFDIPLISNIPNMVYLAPTCREEYLTMLDWSIQQTEHPVAIRVPATGVAGSRSVDFPTDYEPEMNRFEMAHCGSGVAIIGVGNFFALAVTVAEQLKQSGIDATVVNPRFLTGLDTERLEGLRDSHSLVVTLEDGVLDGGYGEKIARYYGESEMHVMCRGVRKEFIDRYNVGEEYAANRLTPDQITADILEILN
;
A
#
# COMPACT_ATOMS: atom_id res chain seq x y z
N MET A 1 -18.47 28.04 18.96
CA MET A 1 -18.15 26.83 18.23
C MET A 1 -18.22 25.65 19.20
N TYR A 2 -18.73 24.50 18.74
CA TYR A 2 -18.86 23.29 19.57
C TYR A 2 -17.54 22.52 19.66
N LEU A 3 -16.84 22.35 18.53
CA LEU A 3 -15.61 21.56 18.45
C LEU A 3 -14.53 22.01 19.44
N GLU A 4 -14.40 23.31 19.68
CA GLU A 4 -13.43 23.86 20.65
C GLU A 4 -13.61 23.27 22.06
N ASN A 5 -14.86 22.93 22.45
CA ASN A 5 -15.21 22.42 23.75
C ASN A 5 -15.21 20.90 23.87
N ILE A 6 -14.93 20.17 22.77
CA ILE A 6 -14.85 18.72 22.77
C ILE A 6 -13.39 18.29 23.03
N ASN A 7 -13.14 17.73 24.20
CA ASN A 7 -11.84 17.14 24.56
C ASN A 7 -11.92 15.61 24.72
N SER A 8 -13.15 15.09 24.81
CA SER A 8 -13.42 13.67 24.96
C SER A 8 -14.81 13.33 24.42
N PRO A 9 -15.13 12.06 24.14
CA PRO A 9 -16.48 11.65 23.79
C PRO A 9 -17.54 12.03 24.83
N ALA A 10 -17.16 12.11 26.11
CA ALA A 10 -18.08 12.50 27.19
C ALA A 10 -18.58 13.96 27.06
N ASP A 11 -17.78 14.84 26.46
CA ASP A 11 -18.21 16.24 26.24
C ASP A 11 -19.27 16.31 25.14
N MET A 12 -19.08 15.56 24.07
CA MET A 12 -20.01 15.49 22.95
C MET A 12 -21.38 14.90 23.37
N LYS A 13 -21.39 13.93 24.29
CA LYS A 13 -22.65 13.31 24.80
C LYS A 13 -23.58 14.29 25.55
N LYS A 14 -23.12 15.49 25.88
CA LYS A 14 -23.93 16.53 26.51
C LYS A 14 -24.70 17.38 25.49
N LEU A 15 -24.40 17.25 24.20
CA LEU A 15 -24.98 18.03 23.13
C LEU A 15 -26.33 17.46 22.69
N SER A 16 -27.26 18.35 22.32
CA SER A 16 -28.49 17.98 21.62
C SER A 16 -28.21 17.56 20.17
N VAL A 17 -29.14 16.85 19.53
CA VAL A 17 -29.01 16.42 18.13
C VAL A 17 -28.72 17.59 17.18
N GLY A 18 -29.40 18.75 17.36
CA GLY A 18 -29.13 19.93 16.54
C GLY A 18 -27.73 20.51 16.74
N GLU A 19 -27.20 20.44 17.96
CA GLU A 19 -25.80 20.82 18.24
C GLU A 19 -24.80 19.82 17.67
N LEU A 20 -25.11 18.52 17.66
CA LEU A 20 -24.30 17.51 17.01
C LEU A 20 -24.23 17.71 15.49
N THR A 21 -25.33 18.10 14.85
CA THR A 21 -25.35 18.48 13.43
C THR A 21 -24.41 19.66 13.18
N SER A 22 -24.41 20.65 14.05
CA SER A 22 -23.50 21.80 13.97
C SER A 22 -22.04 21.37 14.20
N LEU A 23 -21.79 20.48 15.16
CA LEU A 23 -20.46 19.89 15.41
C LEU A 23 -19.93 19.16 14.17
N CYS A 24 -20.76 18.35 13.50
CA CYS A 24 -20.37 17.66 12.26
C CYS A 24 -19.94 18.66 11.17
N ALA A 25 -20.64 19.78 11.04
CA ALA A 25 -20.27 20.84 10.08
C ALA A 25 -18.92 21.49 10.42
N GLU A 26 -18.68 21.81 11.71
CA GLU A 26 -17.40 22.37 12.19
C GLU A 26 -16.23 21.40 11.99
N MET A 27 -16.42 20.12 12.28
CA MET A 27 -15.41 19.07 12.06
C MET A 27 -15.06 18.95 10.58
N ARG A 28 -16.06 19.00 9.70
CA ARG A 28 -15.86 18.91 8.25
C ARG A 28 -15.09 20.11 7.72
N GLU A 29 -15.41 21.32 8.20
CA GLU A 29 -14.66 22.53 7.85
C GLU A 29 -13.19 22.42 8.29
N ALA A 30 -12.92 22.00 9.53
CA ALA A 30 -11.56 21.78 10.02
C ALA A 30 -10.78 20.76 9.17
N LEU A 31 -11.42 19.66 8.77
CA LEU A 31 -10.83 18.67 7.88
C LEU A 31 -10.45 19.27 6.52
N ILE A 32 -11.35 20.04 5.90
CA ILE A 32 -11.07 20.67 4.60
C ILE A 32 -9.91 21.66 4.72
N GLN A 33 -9.87 22.46 5.77
CA GLN A 33 -8.78 23.43 6.01
C GLN A 33 -7.44 22.72 6.18
N LYS A 34 -7.34 21.74 7.08
CA LYS A 34 -6.10 20.96 7.26
C LYS A 34 -5.66 20.32 5.95
N LEU A 35 -6.54 19.56 5.31
CA LEU A 35 -6.18 18.74 4.13
C LEU A 35 -5.84 19.59 2.91
N SER A 36 -6.39 20.80 2.80
CA SER A 36 -6.02 21.75 1.74
C SER A 36 -4.59 22.25 1.85
N VAL A 37 -4.00 22.23 3.05
CA VAL A 37 -2.64 22.70 3.33
C VAL A 37 -1.65 21.55 3.45
N HIS A 38 -2.05 20.50 4.16
CA HIS A 38 -1.19 19.38 4.51
C HIS A 38 -1.27 18.22 3.49
N GLY A 39 -2.44 18.02 2.85
CA GLY A 39 -2.76 16.82 2.09
C GLY A 39 -3.28 15.69 2.99
N GLY A 40 -3.62 14.54 2.38
CA GLY A 40 -4.13 13.35 3.09
C GLY A 40 -5.43 12.81 2.51
N HIS A 41 -6.12 11.93 3.27
CA HIS A 41 -7.36 11.28 2.86
C HIS A 41 -8.56 12.21 3.02
N VAL A 42 -9.03 12.78 1.91
CA VAL A 42 -10.12 13.79 1.90
C VAL A 42 -11.49 13.12 1.89
N GLY A 43 -11.81 12.42 0.81
CA GLY A 43 -13.14 11.85 0.57
C GLY A 43 -13.60 10.87 1.63
N PRO A 44 -12.77 9.90 2.06
CA PRO A 44 -13.13 8.94 3.09
C PRO A 44 -13.51 9.59 4.42
N ASN A 45 -12.75 10.60 4.87
CA ASN A 45 -13.00 11.29 6.13
C ASN A 45 -14.26 12.16 6.09
N LEU A 46 -14.46 12.92 5.02
CA LEU A 46 -15.65 13.78 4.87
C LEU A 46 -16.95 12.97 4.84
N GLY A 47 -16.90 11.73 4.31
CA GLY A 47 -18.06 10.84 4.26
C GLY A 47 -18.44 10.18 5.59
N MET A 48 -17.51 10.12 6.56
CA MET A 48 -17.70 9.36 7.82
C MET A 48 -17.96 10.22 9.05
N VAL A 49 -18.12 11.53 8.93
CA VAL A 49 -18.23 12.43 10.08
C VAL A 49 -19.46 12.10 10.93
N GLU A 50 -20.66 12.05 10.36
CA GLU A 50 -21.91 11.80 11.08
C GLU A 50 -21.94 10.40 11.71
N ALA A 51 -21.52 9.39 10.97
CA ALA A 51 -21.45 8.02 11.48
C ALA A 51 -20.47 7.90 12.67
N THR A 52 -19.32 8.58 12.61
CA THR A 52 -18.35 8.58 13.70
C THR A 52 -18.86 9.34 14.92
N VAL A 53 -19.49 10.51 14.74
CA VAL A 53 -20.12 11.28 15.83
C VAL A 53 -21.21 10.45 16.51
N ALA A 54 -22.11 9.85 15.74
CA ALA A 54 -23.19 9.03 16.28
C ALA A 54 -22.67 7.78 17.02
N MET A 55 -21.65 7.12 16.48
CA MET A 55 -21.03 5.96 17.15
C MET A 55 -20.45 6.36 18.50
N HIS A 56 -19.72 7.44 18.61
CA HIS A 56 -19.19 7.94 19.88
C HIS A 56 -20.26 8.49 20.81
N TYR A 57 -21.38 9.01 20.27
CA TYR A 57 -22.51 9.48 21.07
C TYR A 57 -23.23 8.34 21.78
N VAL A 58 -23.44 7.23 21.08
CA VAL A 58 -24.19 6.07 21.59
C VAL A 58 -23.29 5.13 22.40
N MET A 59 -22.10 4.81 21.91
CA MET A 59 -21.17 3.86 22.52
C MET A 59 -20.24 4.53 23.54
N ASN A 60 -19.55 3.74 24.37
CA ASN A 60 -18.68 4.20 25.45
C ASN A 60 -17.20 3.89 25.19
N SER A 61 -16.61 4.46 24.13
CA SER A 61 -15.17 4.33 23.90
C SER A 61 -14.37 5.03 25.03
N PRO A 62 -13.29 4.45 25.58
CA PRO A 62 -12.57 3.25 25.07
C PRO A 62 -13.05 1.91 25.66
N VAL A 63 -14.14 1.88 26.44
CA VAL A 63 -14.70 0.61 26.95
C VAL A 63 -15.20 -0.23 25.78
N ASP A 64 -16.13 0.32 24.99
CA ASP A 64 -16.51 -0.24 23.70
C ASP A 64 -15.36 -0.08 22.71
N LYS A 65 -15.09 -1.13 21.92
CA LYS A 65 -13.93 -1.22 21.04
C LYS A 65 -14.31 -0.92 19.60
N PHE A 66 -13.60 0.02 18.96
CA PHE A 66 -13.77 0.36 17.55
C PHE A 66 -12.55 -0.05 16.76
N VAL A 67 -12.74 -0.81 15.69
CA VAL A 67 -11.71 -1.25 14.77
C VAL A 67 -12.03 -0.72 13.38
N PHE A 68 -11.27 0.25 12.94
CA PHE A 68 -11.44 0.88 11.63
C PHE A 68 -10.60 0.15 10.59
N ASP A 69 -11.23 -0.37 9.55
CA ASP A 69 -10.53 -0.96 8.40
C ASP A 69 -9.69 0.08 7.68
N VAL A 70 -8.46 -0.24 7.27
CA VAL A 70 -7.47 0.74 6.79
C VAL A 70 -7.18 1.84 7.81
N SER A 71 -8.19 2.29 8.49
CA SER A 71 -8.24 3.39 9.47
C SER A 71 -7.95 4.81 8.91
N HIS A 72 -7.79 4.96 7.61
CA HIS A 72 -7.57 6.24 6.93
C HIS A 72 -8.79 7.19 7.00
N GLN A 73 -9.98 6.71 7.41
CA GLN A 73 -11.21 7.47 7.64
C GLN A 73 -11.43 7.82 9.12
N SER A 74 -10.40 7.73 9.96
CA SER A 74 -10.48 7.88 11.42
C SER A 74 -10.27 9.31 11.93
N TYR A 75 -10.15 10.33 11.07
CA TYR A 75 -9.83 11.69 11.50
C TYR A 75 -10.91 12.29 12.41
N ALA A 76 -12.18 12.05 12.12
CA ALA A 76 -13.28 12.44 13.02
C ALA A 76 -13.19 11.76 14.39
N HIS A 77 -12.81 10.47 14.43
CA HIS A 77 -12.55 9.73 15.66
C HIS A 77 -11.40 10.37 16.46
N LYS A 78 -10.30 10.73 15.81
CA LYS A 78 -9.17 11.42 16.45
C LYS A 78 -9.58 12.76 17.05
N MET A 79 -10.37 13.57 16.32
CA MET A 79 -10.89 14.85 16.82
C MET A 79 -11.70 14.70 18.09
N LEU A 80 -12.55 13.66 18.16
CA LEU A 80 -13.44 13.40 19.31
C LEU A 80 -12.71 12.78 20.51
N THR A 81 -11.53 12.24 20.32
CA THR A 81 -10.74 11.50 21.33
C THR A 81 -9.49 12.25 21.80
N GLY A 82 -9.56 13.58 21.86
CA GLY A 82 -8.56 14.43 22.48
C GLY A 82 -7.46 14.94 21.55
N ARG A 83 -7.51 14.64 20.24
CA ARG A 83 -6.48 15.01 19.26
C ARG A 83 -6.94 16.09 18.27
N LYS A 84 -7.96 16.89 18.63
CA LYS A 84 -8.53 17.91 17.72
C LYS A 84 -7.53 18.98 17.29
N GLU A 85 -6.56 19.32 18.16
CA GLU A 85 -5.53 20.33 17.85
C GLU A 85 -4.75 19.97 16.57
N ALA A 86 -4.50 18.70 16.34
CA ALA A 86 -3.86 18.23 15.10
C ALA A 86 -4.72 18.46 13.82
N PHE A 87 -5.95 18.94 13.97
CA PHE A 87 -6.86 19.24 12.85
C PHE A 87 -7.28 20.71 12.79
N THR A 88 -7.11 21.45 13.88
CA THR A 88 -7.56 22.85 14.00
C THR A 88 -6.42 23.84 14.13
N ASN A 89 -5.24 23.39 14.59
CA ASN A 89 -4.04 24.21 14.74
C ASN A 89 -2.98 23.82 13.69
N PRO A 90 -2.60 24.71 12.74
CA PRO A 90 -1.60 24.40 11.72
C PRO A 90 -0.24 23.95 12.27
N ASP A 91 0.17 24.41 13.44
CA ASP A 91 1.44 24.04 14.06
C ASP A 91 1.45 22.58 14.58
N CYS A 92 0.27 21.98 14.73
CA CYS A 92 0.09 20.62 15.24
C CYS A 92 -0.30 19.59 14.16
N TYR A 93 -0.36 19.97 12.89
CA TYR A 93 -0.87 19.10 11.81
C TYR A 93 -0.13 17.78 11.65
N ASP A 94 1.14 17.72 12.02
CA ASP A 94 1.99 16.52 11.92
C ASP A 94 2.05 15.70 13.22
N GLU A 95 1.35 16.11 14.30
CA GLU A 95 1.43 15.44 15.60
C GLU A 95 0.71 14.09 15.64
N VAL A 96 -0.16 13.79 14.68
CA VAL A 96 -0.91 12.53 14.64
C VAL A 96 -0.70 11.78 13.33
N SER A 97 -0.71 10.46 13.40
CA SER A 97 -0.74 9.58 12.23
C SER A 97 -2.01 9.78 11.40
N GLY A 98 -1.94 9.51 10.10
CA GLY A 98 -3.09 9.42 9.21
C GLY A 98 -3.96 8.17 9.42
N TYR A 99 -3.56 7.29 10.37
CA TYR A 99 -4.19 6.01 10.71
C TYR A 99 -4.44 5.91 12.21
N THR A 100 -5.16 4.89 12.68
CA THR A 100 -5.29 4.63 14.12
C THR A 100 -3.93 4.24 14.70
N GLU A 101 -3.61 4.77 15.89
CA GLU A 101 -2.30 4.59 16.52
C GLU A 101 -2.47 4.49 18.05
N PRO A 102 -2.29 3.28 18.61
CA PRO A 102 -2.44 3.05 20.06
C PRO A 102 -1.50 3.87 20.94
N SER A 103 -0.35 4.30 20.41
CA SER A 103 0.57 5.16 21.16
C SER A 103 0.05 6.61 21.31
N GLU A 104 -0.86 7.04 20.43
CA GLU A 104 -1.48 8.35 20.50
C GLU A 104 -2.68 8.38 21.46
N SER A 105 -3.43 7.28 21.57
CA SER A 105 -4.69 7.28 22.32
C SER A 105 -5.15 5.87 22.73
N VAL A 106 -5.68 5.77 23.95
CA VAL A 106 -6.33 4.55 24.46
C VAL A 106 -7.62 4.17 23.70
N HIS A 107 -8.11 5.06 22.85
CA HIS A 107 -9.27 4.80 21.99
C HIS A 107 -8.91 4.06 20.70
N ASP A 108 -7.64 4.02 20.33
CA ASP A 108 -7.11 3.28 19.19
C ASP A 108 -6.60 1.92 19.67
N HIS A 109 -6.95 0.82 19.01
CA HIS A 109 -6.62 -0.53 19.48
C HIS A 109 -5.58 -1.23 18.62
N PHE A 110 -5.46 -0.84 17.35
CA PHE A 110 -4.52 -1.40 16.39
C PHE A 110 -3.95 -0.30 15.49
N VAL A 111 -2.71 -0.50 15.04
CA VAL A 111 -2.17 0.22 13.87
C VAL A 111 -2.65 -0.54 12.63
N ILE A 112 -3.47 0.08 11.81
CA ILE A 112 -4.02 -0.52 10.59
C ILE A 112 -3.82 0.45 9.43
N GLY A 113 -3.34 -0.04 8.30
CA GLY A 113 -3.22 0.73 7.05
C GLY A 113 -3.60 -0.10 5.84
N HIS A 114 -3.49 -1.43 5.92
CA HIS A 114 -3.98 -2.34 4.90
C HIS A 114 -5.46 -2.64 5.07
N THR A 115 -6.13 -2.94 3.97
CA THR A 115 -7.58 -3.20 3.90
C THR A 115 -7.97 -4.57 4.41
N SER A 116 -9.27 -4.77 4.67
CA SER A 116 -9.94 -6.07 4.82
C SER A 116 -9.71 -6.77 6.16
N THR A 117 -8.95 -6.19 7.09
CA THR A 117 -8.52 -6.85 8.34
C THR A 117 -9.41 -6.56 9.55
N SER A 118 -10.23 -5.48 9.50
CA SER A 118 -10.96 -4.99 10.67
C SER A 118 -11.94 -6.00 11.26
N VAL A 119 -12.62 -6.77 10.43
CA VAL A 119 -13.61 -7.77 10.89
C VAL A 119 -12.90 -8.90 11.63
N SER A 120 -11.77 -9.40 11.11
CA SER A 120 -10.94 -10.43 11.75
C SER A 120 -10.40 -9.96 13.10
N LEU A 121 -9.84 -8.75 13.17
CA LEU A 121 -9.31 -8.17 14.41
C LEU A 121 -10.43 -7.94 15.46
N ALA A 122 -11.58 -7.44 15.03
CA ALA A 122 -12.75 -7.25 15.89
C ALA A 122 -13.31 -8.57 16.41
N SER A 123 -13.35 -9.62 15.58
CA SER A 123 -13.74 -10.97 15.98
C SER A 123 -12.84 -11.52 17.10
N GLY A 124 -11.52 -11.28 16.97
CA GLY A 124 -10.57 -11.63 18.01
C GLY A 124 -10.82 -10.89 19.34
N LEU A 125 -11.13 -9.58 19.29
CA LEU A 125 -11.50 -8.81 20.48
C LEU A 125 -12.82 -9.31 21.12
N ALA A 126 -13.84 -9.58 20.30
CA ALA A 126 -15.11 -10.11 20.77
C ALA A 126 -14.91 -11.49 21.46
N LYS A 127 -14.14 -12.37 20.85
CA LYS A 127 -13.82 -13.67 21.45
C LYS A 127 -13.04 -13.55 22.75
N ALA A 128 -12.07 -12.64 22.83
CA ALA A 128 -11.30 -12.38 24.05
C ALA A 128 -12.20 -11.85 25.18
N ARG A 129 -13.10 -10.91 24.89
CA ARG A 129 -14.13 -10.40 25.80
C ARG A 129 -14.96 -11.56 26.38
N ASP A 130 -15.49 -12.42 25.50
CA ASP A 130 -16.36 -13.52 25.90
C ASP A 130 -15.64 -14.52 26.81
N LEU A 131 -14.39 -14.87 26.49
CA LEU A 131 -13.55 -15.75 27.30
C LEU A 131 -13.22 -15.17 28.69
N ARG A 132 -13.18 -13.83 28.80
CA ARG A 132 -12.94 -13.14 30.07
C ARG A 132 -14.23 -12.85 30.85
N GLY A 133 -15.40 -13.13 30.27
CA GLY A 133 -16.69 -12.81 30.86
C GLY A 133 -16.96 -11.32 30.99
N GLU A 134 -16.32 -10.50 30.15
CA GLU A 134 -16.49 -9.04 30.11
C GLU A 134 -17.69 -8.68 29.22
N GLN A 135 -18.22 -7.46 29.41
CA GLN A 135 -19.35 -6.96 28.63
C GLN A 135 -19.02 -5.58 28.06
N PHE A 136 -18.83 -5.51 26.75
CA PHE A 136 -18.71 -4.27 25.99
C PHE A 136 -19.02 -4.55 24.51
N ASN A 137 -19.33 -3.52 23.75
CA ASN A 137 -19.55 -3.64 22.32
C ASN A 137 -18.21 -3.71 21.58
N VAL A 138 -18.16 -4.49 20.50
CA VAL A 138 -17.07 -4.51 19.54
C VAL A 138 -17.63 -4.13 18.18
N VAL A 139 -17.08 -3.08 17.59
CA VAL A 139 -17.53 -2.49 16.32
C VAL A 139 -16.39 -2.55 15.31
N ALA A 140 -16.56 -3.30 14.24
CA ALA A 140 -15.71 -3.23 13.05
C ALA A 140 -16.32 -2.22 12.07
N VAL A 141 -15.54 -1.27 11.59
CA VAL A 141 -15.95 -0.32 10.54
C VAL A 141 -15.19 -0.65 9.28
N ILE A 142 -15.89 -1.12 8.24
CA ILE A 142 -15.29 -1.55 6.98
C ILE A 142 -15.95 -0.81 5.80
N GLY A 143 -15.13 -0.30 4.87
CA GLY A 143 -15.61 0.29 3.63
C GLY A 143 -16.04 -0.79 2.62
N ASP A 144 -16.97 -0.43 1.74
CA ASP A 144 -17.44 -1.30 0.66
C ASP A 144 -16.29 -1.79 -0.24
N GLY A 145 -15.31 -0.95 -0.55
CA GLY A 145 -14.12 -1.36 -1.30
C GLY A 145 -13.32 -2.48 -0.62
N SER A 146 -13.14 -2.40 0.69
CA SER A 146 -12.40 -3.40 1.47
C SER A 146 -13.11 -4.76 1.58
N LEU A 147 -14.41 -4.81 1.36
CA LEU A 147 -15.18 -6.06 1.34
C LEU A 147 -14.76 -7.01 0.21
N SER A 148 -14.06 -6.55 -0.82
CA SER A 148 -13.57 -7.42 -1.89
C SER A 148 -12.34 -8.26 -1.53
N GLY A 149 -11.67 -7.96 -0.41
CA GLY A 149 -10.51 -8.72 0.05
C GLY A 149 -10.88 -10.08 0.64
N GLY A 150 -10.07 -11.11 0.40
CA GLY A 150 -10.29 -12.47 0.90
C GLY A 150 -10.44 -12.52 2.42
N GLU A 151 -9.55 -11.85 3.16
CA GLU A 151 -9.60 -11.79 4.63
C GLU A 151 -10.91 -11.18 5.17
N ALA A 152 -11.53 -10.24 4.43
CA ALA A 152 -12.83 -9.70 4.84
C ALA A 152 -13.94 -10.78 4.77
N PHE A 153 -13.92 -11.63 3.74
CA PHE A 153 -14.86 -12.77 3.65
C PHE A 153 -14.61 -13.80 4.75
N GLU A 154 -13.35 -14.16 5.00
CA GLU A 154 -12.95 -15.06 6.09
C GLU A 154 -13.36 -14.49 7.46
N GLY A 155 -13.12 -13.19 7.66
CA GLY A 155 -13.53 -12.50 8.89
C GLY A 155 -15.03 -12.45 9.09
N LEU A 156 -15.82 -12.21 8.04
CA LEU A 156 -17.28 -12.24 8.11
C LEU A 156 -17.80 -13.66 8.39
N ASP A 157 -17.23 -14.69 7.76
CA ASP A 157 -17.61 -16.08 7.97
C ASP A 157 -17.44 -16.48 9.44
N VAL A 158 -16.28 -16.20 10.03
CA VAL A 158 -15.98 -16.45 11.45
C VAL A 158 -16.84 -15.58 12.37
N ALA A 159 -17.03 -14.30 12.06
CA ALA A 159 -17.82 -13.38 12.89
C ALA A 159 -19.28 -13.83 13.00
N ALA A 160 -19.87 -14.34 11.91
CA ALA A 160 -21.23 -14.87 11.92
C ALA A 160 -21.38 -16.09 12.85
N GLU A 161 -20.35 -16.94 12.96
CA GLU A 161 -20.35 -18.14 13.82
C GLU A 161 -20.08 -17.84 15.29
N LEU A 162 -19.49 -16.69 15.64
CA LEU A 162 -19.17 -16.34 17.02
C LEU A 162 -20.39 -16.36 17.95
N GLY A 163 -21.57 -16.03 17.44
CA GLY A 163 -22.83 -16.05 18.19
C GLY A 163 -22.87 -15.09 19.37
N SER A 164 -22.06 -14.03 19.34
CA SER A 164 -21.96 -13.04 20.41
C SER A 164 -22.03 -11.61 19.85
N ASN A 165 -22.14 -10.63 20.73
CA ASN A 165 -22.19 -9.21 20.36
C ASN A 165 -21.00 -8.82 19.49
N MET A 166 -21.26 -8.54 18.21
CA MET A 166 -20.33 -7.93 17.29
C MET A 166 -21.09 -7.13 16.22
N ILE A 167 -20.70 -5.89 16.03
CA ILE A 167 -21.33 -4.98 15.08
C ILE A 167 -20.36 -4.74 13.93
N VAL A 168 -20.77 -5.08 12.71
CA VAL A 168 -20.00 -4.78 11.50
C VAL A 168 -20.68 -3.62 10.77
N VAL A 169 -20.08 -2.44 10.83
CA VAL A 169 -20.54 -1.25 10.10
C VAL A 169 -19.96 -1.29 8.70
N VAL A 170 -20.79 -1.58 7.71
CA VAL A 170 -20.44 -1.53 6.29
C VAL A 170 -20.72 -0.12 5.77
N ASN A 171 -19.66 0.66 5.54
CA ASN A 171 -19.75 1.99 4.94
C ASN A 171 -19.76 1.88 3.42
N ASP A 172 -20.96 1.90 2.83
CA ASP A 172 -21.16 1.80 1.39
C ASP A 172 -21.30 3.20 0.77
N ASN A 173 -20.29 3.63 0.05
CA ASN A 173 -20.29 4.87 -0.72
C ASN A 173 -20.05 4.65 -2.23
N GLN A 174 -20.10 3.39 -2.66
CA GLN A 174 -19.98 2.92 -4.05
C GLN A 174 -18.59 3.15 -4.67
N MET A 175 -17.57 3.33 -3.84
CA MET A 175 -16.22 3.63 -4.29
C MET A 175 -15.17 3.01 -3.37
N SER A 176 -14.20 2.34 -3.98
CA SER A 176 -12.88 2.08 -3.40
C SER A 176 -11.99 3.33 -3.57
N ILE A 177 -10.72 3.18 -3.96
CA ILE A 177 -9.94 4.30 -4.52
C ILE A 177 -10.61 4.73 -5.85
N ALA A 178 -10.74 3.80 -6.79
CA ALA A 178 -11.49 3.93 -8.03
C ALA A 178 -12.90 3.32 -7.90
N GLU A 179 -13.54 2.96 -9.00
CA GLU A 179 -14.82 2.27 -9.03
C GLU A 179 -14.71 0.86 -8.41
N ASN A 180 -15.75 0.42 -7.74
CA ASN A 180 -15.83 -0.94 -7.21
C ASN A 180 -16.06 -1.97 -8.33
N HIS A 181 -15.34 -3.10 -8.25
CA HIS A 181 -15.46 -4.21 -9.19
C HIS A 181 -15.74 -5.54 -8.45
N GLY A 182 -16.66 -6.35 -8.98
CA GLY A 182 -16.99 -7.67 -8.44
C GLY A 182 -18.48 -7.91 -8.24
N GLY A 183 -18.87 -9.18 -8.13
CA GLY A 183 -20.28 -9.60 -8.00
C GLY A 183 -20.96 -9.16 -6.71
N LEU A 184 -20.19 -8.98 -5.63
CA LEU A 184 -20.70 -8.50 -4.34
C LEU A 184 -21.42 -7.14 -4.47
N TYR A 185 -20.90 -6.26 -5.31
CA TYR A 185 -21.45 -4.90 -5.47
C TYR A 185 -22.82 -4.85 -6.13
N HIS A 186 -23.21 -5.88 -6.91
CA HIS A 186 -24.57 -6.04 -7.38
C HIS A 186 -25.55 -6.30 -6.22
N ASN A 187 -25.11 -7.07 -5.21
CA ASN A 187 -25.93 -7.29 -4.02
C ASN A 187 -26.02 -6.04 -3.16
N LEU A 188 -24.91 -5.31 -2.93
CA LEU A 188 -24.94 -4.03 -2.22
C LEU A 188 -25.85 -3.00 -2.93
N GLN A 189 -25.79 -2.94 -4.26
CA GLN A 189 -26.70 -2.09 -5.04
C GLN A 189 -28.17 -2.48 -4.82
N LEU A 190 -28.49 -3.76 -4.94
CA LEU A 190 -29.85 -4.28 -4.70
C LEU A 190 -30.34 -3.91 -3.28
N LEU A 191 -29.49 -4.04 -2.28
CA LEU A 191 -29.82 -3.70 -0.89
C LEU A 191 -30.07 -2.18 -0.74
N ARG A 192 -29.30 -1.31 -1.40
CA ARG A 192 -29.57 0.13 -1.43
C ARG A 192 -30.90 0.48 -2.12
N GLU A 193 -31.15 -0.10 -3.29
CA GLU A 193 -32.35 0.15 -4.09
C GLU A 193 -33.64 -0.32 -3.40
N THR A 194 -33.53 -1.31 -2.53
CA THR A 194 -34.67 -1.89 -1.79
C THR A 194 -34.71 -1.47 -0.32
N ASN A 195 -33.95 -0.46 0.10
CA ASN A 195 -33.81 -0.06 1.50
C ASN A 195 -33.53 -1.24 2.45
N GLY A 196 -32.72 -2.19 2.01
CA GLY A 196 -32.35 -3.37 2.79
C GLY A 196 -33.35 -4.53 2.77
N GLU A 197 -34.50 -4.38 2.09
CA GLU A 197 -35.62 -5.35 2.14
C GLU A 197 -35.50 -6.48 1.11
N ALA A 198 -34.45 -6.49 0.26
CA ALA A 198 -34.26 -7.56 -0.71
C ALA A 198 -34.15 -8.92 -0.03
N SER A 199 -34.84 -9.93 -0.58
CA SER A 199 -34.75 -11.31 -0.11
C SER A 199 -33.37 -11.92 -0.36
N CYS A 200 -32.67 -11.49 -1.42
CA CYS A 200 -31.28 -11.83 -1.67
C CYS A 200 -30.39 -10.86 -0.89
N ASN A 201 -29.90 -11.27 0.27
CA ASN A 201 -29.02 -10.48 1.12
C ASN A 201 -27.83 -11.35 1.53
N PHE A 202 -26.65 -10.99 1.05
CA PHE A 202 -25.41 -11.70 1.30
C PHE A 202 -25.11 -11.85 2.80
N PHE A 203 -25.29 -10.82 3.59
CA PHE A 203 -24.98 -10.84 5.02
C PHE A 203 -25.95 -11.74 5.79
N LYS A 204 -27.24 -11.67 5.48
CA LYS A 204 -28.24 -12.59 6.06
C LYS A 204 -27.98 -14.04 5.68
N ALA A 205 -27.51 -14.29 4.44
CA ALA A 205 -27.17 -15.64 3.99
C ALA A 205 -25.97 -16.23 4.75
N MET A 206 -25.06 -15.39 5.28
CA MET A 206 -23.96 -15.81 6.14
C MET A 206 -24.38 -16.02 7.62
N GLY A 207 -25.58 -15.57 8.02
CA GLY A 207 -26.06 -15.73 9.40
C GLY A 207 -26.07 -14.46 10.25
N PHE A 208 -25.74 -13.29 9.68
CA PHE A 208 -25.86 -12.02 10.38
C PHE A 208 -27.31 -11.54 10.46
N ASP A 209 -27.65 -10.89 11.55
CA ASP A 209 -28.71 -9.91 11.53
C ASP A 209 -28.29 -8.70 10.69
N TYR A 210 -29.28 -7.95 10.18
CA TYR A 210 -28.99 -6.90 9.22
C TYR A 210 -29.89 -5.68 9.40
N LEU A 211 -29.28 -4.52 9.46
CA LEU A 211 -29.94 -3.22 9.50
C LEU A 211 -29.37 -2.31 8.42
N TYR A 212 -30.24 -1.71 7.59
CA TYR A 212 -29.84 -0.75 6.57
C TYR A 212 -30.20 0.70 6.99
N VAL A 213 -29.30 1.65 6.70
CA VAL A 213 -29.50 3.08 6.89
C VAL A 213 -29.29 3.79 5.56
N ALA A 214 -30.36 4.34 5.02
CA ALA A 214 -30.34 5.00 3.70
C ALA A 214 -29.57 6.32 3.69
N ASP A 215 -29.56 7.06 4.80
CA ASP A 215 -28.84 8.33 4.96
C ASP A 215 -27.82 8.24 6.10
N GLY A 216 -26.66 7.67 5.79
CA GLY A 216 -25.53 7.59 6.72
C GLY A 216 -24.83 8.93 6.99
N ASN A 217 -25.22 9.99 6.31
CA ASN A 217 -24.79 11.36 6.56
C ASN A 217 -25.84 12.21 7.32
N ASP A 218 -26.84 11.58 7.91
CA ASP A 218 -27.74 12.18 8.89
C ASP A 218 -27.37 11.67 10.29
N VAL A 219 -26.98 12.59 11.18
CA VAL A 219 -26.51 12.24 12.53
C VAL A 219 -27.62 11.67 13.41
N GLU A 220 -28.87 12.11 13.23
CA GLU A 220 -30.03 11.63 13.99
C GLU A 220 -30.37 10.18 13.57
N ALA A 221 -30.44 9.92 12.26
CA ALA A 221 -30.65 8.56 11.74
C ALA A 221 -29.54 7.60 12.18
N MET A 222 -28.29 8.07 12.22
CA MET A 222 -27.17 7.27 12.69
C MET A 222 -27.21 7.00 14.19
N ILE A 223 -27.63 7.98 15.02
CA ILE A 223 -27.84 7.78 16.47
C ILE A 223 -28.94 6.74 16.71
N GLU A 224 -30.05 6.83 15.98
CA GLU A 224 -31.12 5.84 16.09
C GLU A 224 -30.60 4.43 15.71
N ALA A 225 -29.88 4.30 14.60
CA ALA A 225 -29.32 3.03 14.14
C ALA A 225 -28.35 2.41 15.15
N PHE A 226 -27.37 3.19 15.66
CA PHE A 226 -26.43 2.68 16.67
C PHE A 226 -27.14 2.35 17.98
N SER A 227 -28.17 3.10 18.39
CA SER A 227 -28.97 2.81 19.60
C SER A 227 -29.70 1.48 19.50
N ARG A 228 -30.12 1.07 18.30
CA ARG A 228 -30.79 -0.21 18.04
C ARG A 228 -29.85 -1.41 18.07
N VAL A 229 -28.57 -1.20 17.71
CA VAL A 229 -27.58 -2.29 17.62
C VAL A 229 -26.64 -2.35 18.84
N ARG A 230 -26.73 -1.36 19.74
CA ARG A 230 -25.95 -1.36 20.98
C ARG A 230 -26.43 -2.46 21.93
N ASP A 231 -25.49 -3.13 22.59
CA ASP A 231 -25.75 -4.14 23.62
C ASP A 231 -26.59 -5.34 23.13
N ILE A 232 -26.60 -5.63 21.83
CA ILE A 232 -27.19 -6.85 21.28
C ILE A 232 -26.35 -8.07 21.69
N ASP A 233 -26.91 -9.27 21.56
CA ASP A 233 -26.31 -10.53 22.00
C ASP A 233 -25.89 -11.46 20.84
N HIS A 234 -25.91 -10.96 19.62
CA HIS A 234 -25.61 -11.68 18.39
C HIS A 234 -24.91 -10.78 17.36
N PRO A 235 -24.26 -11.34 16.31
CA PRO A 235 -23.60 -10.53 15.31
C PRO A 235 -24.59 -9.86 14.36
N ILE A 236 -24.34 -8.58 14.06
CA ILE A 236 -25.17 -7.78 13.14
C ILE A 236 -24.32 -7.00 12.15
N VAL A 237 -24.82 -6.88 10.92
CA VAL A 237 -24.31 -5.91 9.93
C VAL A 237 -25.18 -4.67 9.93
N LEU A 238 -24.58 -3.55 10.24
CA LEU A 238 -25.13 -2.19 10.06
C LEU A 238 -24.62 -1.64 8.74
N HIS A 239 -25.44 -1.73 7.69
CA HIS A 239 -25.09 -1.25 6.35
C HIS A 239 -25.54 0.20 6.20
N ILE A 240 -24.59 1.12 6.12
CA ILE A 240 -24.86 2.56 6.01
C ILE A 240 -24.50 3.06 4.61
N ASN A 241 -25.39 3.82 3.98
CA ASN A 241 -25.12 4.46 2.71
C ASN A 241 -24.62 5.90 2.95
N THR A 242 -23.39 6.21 2.53
CA THR A 242 -22.78 7.52 2.74
C THR A 242 -22.34 8.17 1.43
N LEU A 243 -22.12 9.47 1.44
CA LEU A 243 -21.57 10.23 0.33
C LEU A 243 -20.08 10.49 0.56
N LYS A 244 -19.22 9.79 -0.19
CA LYS A 244 -17.77 10.04 -0.18
C LYS A 244 -17.48 11.49 -0.60
N GLY A 245 -16.76 12.23 0.25
CA GLY A 245 -16.45 13.63 -0.01
C GLY A 245 -17.52 14.64 0.45
N LYS A 246 -18.53 14.22 1.23
CA LYS A 246 -19.65 15.03 1.72
C LYS A 246 -19.24 16.42 2.19
N GLY A 247 -19.90 17.46 1.65
CA GLY A 247 -19.68 18.85 2.03
C GLY A 247 -18.54 19.56 1.30
N TYR A 248 -17.81 18.86 0.42
CA TYR A 248 -16.82 19.47 -0.47
C TYR A 248 -17.09 19.07 -1.93
N ARG A 249 -17.70 19.98 -2.69
CA ARG A 249 -18.20 19.72 -4.05
C ARG A 249 -17.20 19.00 -4.96
N PHE A 250 -15.92 19.37 -4.90
CA PHE A 250 -14.92 18.75 -5.75
C PHE A 250 -14.63 17.30 -5.35
N ALA A 251 -14.65 16.99 -4.05
CA ALA A 251 -14.48 15.62 -3.57
C ALA A 251 -15.71 14.75 -3.87
N GLU A 252 -16.91 15.31 -3.83
CA GLU A 252 -18.14 14.60 -4.20
C GLU A 252 -18.18 14.24 -5.69
N CYS A 253 -17.68 15.14 -6.55
CA CYS A 253 -17.69 14.96 -8.03
C CYS A 253 -16.48 14.18 -8.56
N GLN A 254 -15.33 14.24 -7.87
CA GLN A 254 -14.06 13.64 -8.30
C GLN A 254 -13.55 12.68 -7.22
N LYS A 255 -14.36 11.67 -6.88
CA LYS A 255 -14.17 10.78 -5.74
C LYS A 255 -12.83 10.01 -5.76
N GLU A 256 -12.36 9.60 -6.94
CA GLU A 256 -11.06 8.93 -7.14
C GLU A 256 -9.91 9.89 -6.81
N ARG A 257 -9.90 11.09 -7.39
CA ARG A 257 -8.88 12.11 -7.16
C ARG A 257 -8.78 12.54 -5.69
N PHE A 258 -9.92 12.69 -5.02
CA PHE A 258 -9.99 13.11 -3.63
C PHE A 258 -10.07 11.94 -2.64
N HIS A 259 -9.76 10.71 -3.07
CA HIS A 259 -9.54 9.63 -2.11
C HIS A 259 -8.37 9.99 -1.19
N TRP A 260 -7.23 10.30 -1.80
CA TRP A 260 -6.07 10.94 -1.18
C TRP A 260 -5.61 12.11 -2.06
N SER A 261 -5.24 13.24 -1.47
CA SER A 261 -4.82 14.42 -2.23
C SER A 261 -3.60 15.07 -1.62
N MET A 262 -2.69 15.53 -2.50
CA MET A 262 -1.70 16.55 -2.15
C MET A 262 -2.41 17.86 -1.77
N PRO A 263 -1.70 18.85 -1.16
CA PRO A 263 -2.26 20.17 -0.87
C PRO A 263 -2.97 20.79 -2.08
N PHE A 264 -4.15 21.35 -1.85
CA PHE A 264 -5.02 21.88 -2.90
C PHE A 264 -5.64 23.24 -2.51
N ASP A 265 -6.11 23.97 -3.50
CA ASP A 265 -6.85 25.23 -3.32
C ASP A 265 -8.34 24.93 -3.12
N ILE A 266 -8.91 25.36 -1.99
CA ILE A 266 -10.30 25.05 -1.63
C ILE A 266 -11.32 25.60 -2.66
N PRO A 267 -11.24 26.86 -3.12
CA PRO A 267 -12.17 27.42 -4.10
C PRO A 267 -12.20 26.71 -5.44
N THR A 268 -11.07 26.19 -5.92
CA THR A 268 -10.93 25.61 -7.26
C THR A 268 -10.80 24.09 -7.25
N GLY A 269 -10.39 23.49 -6.13
CA GLY A 269 -10.04 22.07 -6.03
C GLY A 269 -8.72 21.70 -6.71
N GLU A 270 -7.97 22.66 -7.26
CA GLU A 270 -6.72 22.40 -7.98
C GLU A 270 -5.56 22.19 -7.01
N LEU A 271 -4.56 21.36 -7.41
CA LEU A 271 -3.36 21.14 -6.61
C LEU A 271 -2.55 22.44 -6.51
N LYS A 272 -2.04 22.77 -5.30
CA LYS A 272 -1.15 23.93 -5.07
C LYS A 272 0.18 23.78 -5.77
N LYS A 273 0.65 22.56 -5.96
CA LYS A 273 1.83 22.26 -6.78
C LYS A 273 1.37 21.28 -7.87
N PRO A 274 1.78 21.49 -9.12
CA PRO A 274 1.48 20.54 -10.19
C PRO A 274 2.03 19.16 -9.81
N ALA A 275 1.38 18.11 -10.27
CA ALA A 275 1.94 16.77 -10.21
C ALA A 275 3.32 16.76 -10.87
N GLY A 276 4.27 16.05 -10.27
CA GLY A 276 5.62 15.94 -10.80
C GLY A 276 5.66 15.38 -12.22
N ASP A 277 6.86 15.37 -12.82
CA ASP A 277 7.08 14.78 -14.14
C ASP A 277 6.59 13.32 -14.20
N LYS A 278 6.32 12.87 -15.44
CA LYS A 278 5.84 11.51 -15.72
C LYS A 278 6.78 10.47 -15.08
N GLY A 279 6.26 9.72 -14.12
CA GLY A 279 6.97 8.64 -13.45
C GLY A 279 6.97 7.32 -14.24
N TYR A 280 7.50 6.29 -13.63
CA TYR A 280 7.46 4.92 -14.19
C TYR A 280 6.03 4.40 -14.37
N ASP A 281 5.06 4.86 -13.57
CA ASP A 281 3.63 4.58 -13.71
C ASP A 281 3.11 5.01 -15.09
N THR A 282 3.31 6.26 -15.44
CA THR A 282 2.90 6.83 -16.74
C THR A 282 3.64 6.18 -17.90
N LEU A 283 4.96 5.94 -17.75
CA LEU A 283 5.77 5.24 -18.75
C LEU A 283 5.22 3.83 -19.01
N THR A 284 4.94 3.09 -17.94
CA THR A 284 4.39 1.73 -18.00
C THR A 284 3.05 1.69 -18.71
N ALA A 285 2.12 2.55 -18.31
CA ALA A 285 0.77 2.55 -18.89
C ALA A 285 0.78 2.87 -20.40
N GLU A 286 1.52 3.89 -20.82
CA GLU A 286 1.61 4.24 -22.26
C GLU A 286 2.30 3.13 -23.07
N HIS A 287 3.33 2.50 -22.52
CA HIS A 287 4.00 1.37 -23.16
C HIS A 287 3.06 0.17 -23.30
N LEU A 288 2.37 -0.22 -22.22
CA LEU A 288 1.41 -1.32 -22.25
C LEU A 288 0.24 -1.05 -23.20
N LEU A 289 -0.30 0.17 -23.26
CA LEU A 289 -1.34 0.53 -24.21
C LEU A 289 -0.88 0.38 -25.66
N SER A 290 0.40 0.65 -25.93
CA SER A 290 1.00 0.39 -27.25
C SER A 290 1.07 -1.09 -27.56
N LEU A 291 1.49 -1.92 -26.61
CA LEU A 291 1.53 -3.38 -26.76
C LEU A 291 0.14 -3.98 -26.90
N MET A 292 -0.83 -3.55 -26.08
CA MET A 292 -2.23 -4.00 -26.14
C MET A 292 -2.88 -3.72 -27.50
N LYS A 293 -2.52 -2.60 -28.13
CA LYS A 293 -3.00 -2.26 -29.47
C LYS A 293 -2.47 -3.23 -30.54
N ALA A 294 -1.24 -3.71 -30.37
CA ALA A 294 -0.59 -4.63 -31.30
C ALA A 294 -0.94 -6.11 -31.02
N ASP A 295 -1.14 -6.46 -29.74
CA ASP A 295 -1.38 -7.84 -29.30
C ASP A 295 -2.56 -7.90 -28.32
N ARG A 296 -3.64 -8.57 -28.73
CA ARG A 296 -4.87 -8.71 -27.93
C ARG A 296 -4.70 -9.63 -26.71
N THR A 297 -3.62 -10.37 -26.63
CA THR A 297 -3.32 -11.28 -25.51
C THR A 297 -2.64 -10.57 -24.34
N VAL A 298 -2.12 -9.36 -24.54
CA VAL A 298 -1.55 -8.54 -23.45
C VAL A 298 -2.68 -8.00 -22.58
N VAL A 299 -2.62 -8.27 -21.27
CA VAL A 299 -3.65 -7.92 -20.29
C VAL A 299 -3.02 -7.24 -19.09
N GLY A 300 -3.46 -6.02 -18.79
CA GLY A 300 -3.10 -5.32 -17.55
C GLY A 300 -4.05 -5.71 -16.42
N ILE A 301 -3.51 -5.99 -15.24
CA ILE A 301 -4.26 -6.36 -14.04
C ILE A 301 -3.88 -5.42 -12.90
N THR A 302 -4.88 -4.99 -12.12
CA THR A 302 -4.68 -4.28 -10.85
C THR A 302 -5.60 -4.84 -9.76
N ALA A 303 -5.24 -4.59 -8.51
CA ALA A 303 -6.05 -4.94 -7.34
C ALA A 303 -6.50 -3.66 -6.62
N GLY A 304 -7.48 -2.95 -7.21
CA GLY A 304 -8.07 -1.73 -6.62
C GLY A 304 -7.16 -0.49 -6.65
N THR A 305 -5.99 -0.56 -7.27
CA THR A 305 -5.00 0.53 -7.32
C THR A 305 -4.57 0.88 -8.74
N PRO A 306 -5.48 1.22 -9.67
CA PRO A 306 -5.11 1.47 -11.05
C PRO A 306 -4.13 2.62 -11.24
N ALA A 307 -4.11 3.59 -10.34
CA ALA A 307 -3.22 4.75 -10.39
C ALA A 307 -1.74 4.37 -10.22
N VAL A 308 -1.39 3.38 -9.38
CA VAL A 308 0.00 2.90 -9.21
C VAL A 308 0.58 2.38 -10.51
N PHE A 309 -0.27 1.79 -11.30
CA PHE A 309 0.02 1.21 -12.61
C PHE A 309 -0.11 2.23 -13.75
N GLY A 310 -0.41 3.49 -13.42
CA GLY A 310 -0.58 4.58 -14.36
C GLY A 310 -1.87 4.54 -15.18
N PHE A 311 -2.79 3.60 -14.89
CA PHE A 311 -4.06 3.46 -15.60
C PHE A 311 -5.13 4.41 -15.04
N THR A 312 -5.05 5.67 -15.43
CA THR A 312 -6.12 6.65 -15.21
C THR A 312 -7.41 6.20 -15.87
N LYS A 313 -8.54 6.82 -15.52
CA LYS A 313 -9.85 6.49 -16.11
C LYS A 313 -9.82 6.46 -17.66
N ASP A 314 -9.26 7.49 -18.31
CA ASP A 314 -9.10 7.53 -19.77
C ASP A 314 -8.28 6.34 -20.30
N ARG A 315 -7.19 5.98 -19.63
CA ARG A 315 -6.36 4.85 -20.06
C ARG A 315 -7.06 3.51 -19.85
N ARG A 316 -7.86 3.36 -18.78
CA ARG A 316 -8.71 2.17 -18.57
C ARG A 316 -9.75 2.03 -19.71
N GLU A 317 -10.39 3.13 -20.08
CA GLU A 317 -11.33 3.16 -21.20
C GLU A 317 -10.66 2.79 -22.54
N ARG A 318 -9.45 3.29 -22.80
CA ARG A 318 -8.65 2.94 -23.99
C ARG A 318 -8.21 1.47 -24.03
N ALA A 319 -7.83 0.91 -22.91
CA ALA A 319 -7.45 -0.50 -22.77
C ALA A 319 -8.66 -1.45 -22.90
N GLY A 320 -9.84 -1.00 -22.47
CA GLY A 320 -11.09 -1.76 -22.55
C GLY A 320 -10.98 -3.14 -21.90
N LYS A 321 -11.28 -4.21 -22.64
CA LYS A 321 -11.26 -5.59 -22.11
C LYS A 321 -9.87 -6.13 -21.78
N GLN A 322 -8.81 -5.43 -22.18
CA GLN A 322 -7.42 -5.82 -21.86
C GLN A 322 -6.93 -5.22 -20.54
N PHE A 323 -7.80 -4.52 -19.80
CA PHE A 323 -7.53 -4.07 -18.45
C PHE A 323 -8.57 -4.65 -17.50
N ILE A 324 -8.11 -5.25 -16.40
CA ILE A 324 -8.95 -5.91 -15.40
C ILE A 324 -8.60 -5.35 -14.03
N ASP A 325 -9.59 -4.80 -13.34
CA ASP A 325 -9.50 -4.48 -11.92
C ASP A 325 -10.22 -5.56 -11.11
N MET A 326 -9.50 -6.18 -10.18
CA MET A 326 -10.01 -7.27 -9.33
C MET A 326 -10.76 -6.77 -8.09
N GLY A 327 -10.84 -5.44 -7.87
CA GLY A 327 -11.08 -4.89 -6.55
C GLY A 327 -9.84 -5.08 -5.66
N ILE A 328 -9.98 -4.89 -4.36
CA ILE A 328 -8.85 -5.09 -3.43
C ILE A 328 -8.70 -6.59 -3.15
N ALA A 329 -8.04 -7.29 -4.07
CA ALA A 329 -7.90 -8.75 -4.06
C ALA A 329 -6.59 -9.18 -4.74
N GLU A 330 -5.47 -8.93 -4.09
CA GLU A 330 -4.12 -9.20 -4.61
C GLU A 330 -3.90 -10.70 -4.83
N GLU A 331 -4.40 -11.54 -3.95
CA GLU A 331 -4.35 -13.01 -4.05
C GLU A 331 -5.03 -13.50 -5.33
N GLN A 332 -6.25 -13.02 -5.58
CA GLN A 332 -7.00 -13.31 -6.80
C GLN A 332 -6.27 -12.79 -8.06
N ALA A 333 -5.64 -11.62 -7.97
CA ALA A 333 -4.91 -11.04 -9.09
C ALA A 333 -3.72 -11.91 -9.51
N VAL A 334 -2.94 -12.43 -8.56
CA VAL A 334 -1.81 -13.35 -8.85
C VAL A 334 -2.31 -14.69 -9.41
N ALA A 335 -3.30 -15.31 -8.76
CA ALA A 335 -3.86 -16.58 -9.22
C ALA A 335 -4.46 -16.45 -10.63
N MET A 336 -5.18 -15.36 -10.93
CA MET A 336 -5.74 -15.11 -12.25
C MET A 336 -4.65 -14.79 -13.29
N ALA A 337 -3.59 -14.05 -12.91
CA ALA A 337 -2.44 -13.82 -13.80
C ALA A 337 -1.79 -15.15 -14.20
N SER A 338 -1.58 -16.06 -13.25
CA SER A 338 -1.09 -17.41 -13.50
C SER A 338 -1.98 -18.17 -14.50
N ALA A 339 -3.29 -18.17 -14.27
CA ALA A 339 -4.25 -18.84 -15.13
C ALA A 339 -4.34 -18.23 -16.54
N LEU A 340 -4.28 -16.90 -16.66
CA LEU A 340 -4.24 -16.20 -17.95
C LEU A 340 -2.98 -16.59 -18.74
N ALA A 341 -1.81 -16.60 -18.10
CA ALA A 341 -0.56 -17.03 -18.71
C ALA A 341 -0.65 -18.50 -19.19
N LYS A 342 -1.19 -19.39 -18.35
CA LYS A 342 -1.43 -20.78 -18.72
C LYS A 342 -2.39 -20.92 -19.91
N GLY A 343 -3.34 -20.01 -20.04
CA GLY A 343 -4.28 -19.93 -21.16
C GLY A 343 -3.71 -19.28 -22.43
N GLY A 344 -2.43 -18.88 -22.42
CA GLY A 344 -1.74 -18.26 -23.58
C GLY A 344 -1.91 -16.75 -23.69
N ALA A 345 -2.46 -16.08 -22.66
CA ALA A 345 -2.43 -14.64 -22.54
C ALA A 345 -1.09 -14.16 -21.96
N LYS A 346 -0.85 -12.85 -22.02
CA LYS A 346 0.36 -12.17 -21.50
C LYS A 346 -0.05 -11.20 -20.40
N PRO A 347 -0.32 -11.68 -19.18
CA PRO A 347 -0.77 -10.87 -18.07
C PRO A 347 0.37 -10.04 -17.47
N VAL A 348 0.07 -8.80 -17.14
CA VAL A 348 0.95 -7.87 -16.42
C VAL A 348 0.18 -7.34 -15.21
N PHE A 349 0.55 -7.78 -14.01
CA PHE A 349 -0.05 -7.32 -12.76
C PHE A 349 0.80 -6.22 -12.14
N GLY A 350 0.23 -5.03 -11.97
CA GLY A 350 0.85 -3.89 -11.30
C GLY A 350 0.35 -3.72 -9.88
N VAL A 351 1.27 -3.72 -8.91
CA VAL A 351 0.96 -3.68 -7.48
C VAL A 351 2.03 -2.93 -6.69
N TYR A 352 1.66 -2.26 -5.59
CA TYR A 352 2.64 -1.68 -4.67
C TYR A 352 3.45 -2.75 -3.93
N SER A 353 4.73 -2.48 -3.69
CA SER A 353 5.64 -3.35 -2.94
C SER A 353 5.08 -3.76 -1.57
N THR A 354 4.40 -2.83 -0.87
CA THR A 354 3.76 -3.14 0.40
C THR A 354 2.55 -4.08 0.26
N PHE A 355 1.77 -3.99 -0.83
CA PHE A 355 0.53 -4.79 -0.99
C PHE A 355 0.78 -6.19 -1.53
N ILE A 356 1.86 -6.41 -2.29
CA ILE A 356 2.22 -7.76 -2.78
C ILE A 356 2.50 -8.75 -1.64
N GLN A 357 2.81 -8.26 -0.42
CA GLN A 357 3.02 -9.09 0.77
C GLN A 357 1.84 -10.03 1.03
N ARG A 358 0.62 -9.59 0.76
CA ARG A 358 -0.61 -10.36 0.97
C ARG A 358 -0.68 -11.60 0.08
N ALA A 359 -0.06 -11.57 -1.10
CA ALA A 359 -0.15 -12.61 -2.11
C ALA A 359 1.08 -13.55 -2.16
N TYR A 360 1.85 -13.67 -1.08
CA TYR A 360 3.05 -14.52 -1.05
C TYR A 360 2.74 -15.99 -1.39
N ASP A 361 1.66 -16.53 -0.81
CA ASP A 361 1.24 -17.92 -1.09
C ASP A 361 0.91 -18.11 -2.56
N GLN A 362 0.15 -17.20 -3.17
CA GLN A 362 -0.25 -17.28 -4.58
C GLN A 362 0.96 -17.09 -5.52
N LEU A 363 1.92 -16.22 -5.16
CA LEU A 363 3.19 -16.14 -5.90
C LEU A 363 3.93 -17.47 -5.87
N SER A 364 3.99 -18.11 -4.72
CA SER A 364 4.68 -19.40 -4.54
C SER A 364 3.90 -20.55 -5.19
N GLN A 365 2.64 -20.76 -4.79
CA GLN A 365 1.85 -21.95 -5.12
C GLN A 365 1.16 -21.85 -6.48
N ASP A 366 0.45 -20.73 -6.74
CA ASP A 366 -0.32 -20.64 -7.96
C ASP A 366 0.53 -20.26 -9.17
N LEU A 367 1.56 -19.41 -8.97
CA LEU A 367 2.37 -18.89 -10.05
C LEU A 367 3.68 -19.70 -10.24
N CYS A 368 4.57 -19.71 -9.23
CA CYS A 368 5.95 -20.19 -9.40
C CYS A 368 6.08 -21.71 -9.43
N ILE A 369 5.32 -22.45 -8.64
CA ILE A 369 5.34 -23.93 -8.68
C ILE A 369 4.84 -24.45 -10.03
N ASN A 370 3.93 -23.69 -10.66
CA ASN A 370 3.38 -23.99 -11.99
C ASN A 370 4.25 -23.42 -13.12
N ASN A 371 5.23 -22.60 -12.79
CA ASN A 371 6.16 -21.95 -13.74
C ASN A 371 5.43 -21.22 -14.88
N ASN A 372 4.31 -20.53 -14.60
CA ASN A 372 3.53 -19.84 -15.59
C ASN A 372 4.12 -18.44 -15.90
N PRO A 373 4.26 -18.05 -17.18
CA PRO A 373 4.98 -16.83 -17.59
C PRO A 373 4.12 -15.57 -17.42
N ALA A 374 3.83 -15.18 -16.19
CA ALA A 374 3.18 -13.91 -15.87
C ALA A 374 4.20 -12.85 -15.43
N THR A 375 3.93 -11.60 -15.74
CA THR A 375 4.73 -10.43 -15.30
C THR A 375 4.09 -9.76 -14.11
N ILE A 376 4.85 -9.58 -13.03
CA ILE A 376 4.44 -8.87 -11.81
C ILE A 376 5.28 -7.60 -11.68
N LEU A 377 4.68 -6.43 -11.75
CA LEU A 377 5.35 -5.14 -11.56
C LEU A 377 5.20 -4.70 -10.10
N VAL A 378 6.30 -4.78 -9.36
CA VAL A 378 6.37 -4.42 -7.95
C VAL A 378 6.78 -2.95 -7.84
N PHE A 379 5.78 -2.07 -7.73
CA PHE A 379 5.99 -0.63 -7.69
C PHE A 379 6.48 -0.16 -6.33
N TRP A 380 7.41 0.78 -6.36
CA TRP A 380 7.87 1.56 -5.22
C TRP A 380 8.65 0.76 -4.16
N GLY A 381 9.33 -0.32 -4.54
CA GLY A 381 10.29 -0.98 -3.64
C GLY A 381 11.43 -0.02 -3.29
N SER A 382 11.33 0.76 -2.20
CA SER A 382 12.29 1.79 -1.81
C SER A 382 11.97 2.42 -0.47
N LEU A 383 13.00 2.82 0.28
CA LEU A 383 12.89 3.71 1.44
C LEU A 383 12.29 5.07 1.07
N GLY A 384 12.50 5.53 -0.15
CA GLY A 384 11.96 6.80 -0.64
C GLY A 384 10.52 6.76 -1.14
N ALA A 385 9.80 5.64 -0.99
CA ALA A 385 8.46 5.46 -1.53
C ALA A 385 7.36 6.06 -0.65
N MET A 386 7.10 5.44 0.49
CA MET A 386 6.10 5.85 1.47
C MET A 386 6.75 5.86 2.85
N ASN A 387 6.43 6.87 3.66
CA ASN A 387 7.05 7.09 4.96
C ASN A 387 6.12 6.79 6.15
N ASP A 388 5.03 6.08 5.92
CA ASP A 388 4.11 5.61 6.96
C ASP A 388 4.40 4.15 7.32
N VAL A 389 4.39 3.81 8.60
CA VAL A 389 4.70 2.48 9.12
C VAL A 389 3.82 1.39 8.51
N THR A 390 2.58 1.71 8.16
CA THR A 390 1.62 0.75 7.59
C THR A 390 1.84 0.48 6.11
N HIS A 391 2.66 1.31 5.43
CA HIS A 391 2.88 1.23 3.98
C HIS A 391 4.36 1.14 3.60
N LEU A 392 5.21 0.62 4.48
CA LEU A 392 6.65 0.46 4.19
C LEU A 392 6.88 -0.44 2.98
N CYS A 393 7.66 0.06 2.02
CA CYS A 393 7.97 -0.62 0.76
C CYS A 393 9.40 -1.19 0.78
N LEU A 394 9.79 -1.88 1.87
CA LEU A 394 11.17 -2.29 2.15
C LEU A 394 11.40 -3.80 2.11
N PHE A 395 10.32 -4.60 2.12
CA PHE A 395 10.39 -6.04 2.35
C PHE A 395 10.29 -6.90 1.09
N ASP A 396 10.18 -6.28 -0.08
CA ASP A 396 9.96 -6.97 -1.36
C ASP A 396 11.14 -7.87 -1.78
N ILE A 397 12.39 -7.44 -1.54
CA ILE A 397 13.56 -8.23 -1.92
C ILE A 397 13.57 -9.57 -1.17
N PRO A 398 13.57 -9.63 0.19
CA PRO A 398 13.56 -10.90 0.89
C PRO A 398 12.28 -11.71 0.64
N LEU A 399 11.13 -11.05 0.46
CA LEU A 399 9.85 -11.70 0.23
C LEU A 399 9.84 -12.47 -1.08
N ILE A 400 10.20 -11.82 -2.18
CA ILE A 400 10.05 -12.38 -3.55
C ILE A 400 11.26 -13.20 -3.94
N SER A 401 12.46 -12.77 -3.58
CA SER A 401 13.70 -13.38 -4.06
C SER A 401 13.99 -14.75 -3.45
N ASN A 402 13.22 -15.23 -2.47
CA ASN A 402 13.35 -16.58 -1.92
C ASN A 402 12.41 -17.61 -2.58
N ILE A 403 11.51 -17.18 -3.48
CA ILE A 403 10.56 -18.09 -4.14
C ILE A 403 11.28 -18.80 -5.31
N PRO A 404 11.32 -20.14 -5.34
CA PRO A 404 11.90 -20.88 -6.47
C PRO A 404 11.17 -20.57 -7.78
N ASN A 405 11.90 -20.66 -8.91
CA ASN A 405 11.44 -20.38 -10.27
C ASN A 405 11.10 -18.91 -10.57
N MET A 406 10.98 -18.04 -9.55
CA MET A 406 10.75 -16.61 -9.78
C MET A 406 12.01 -15.96 -10.36
N VAL A 407 11.86 -15.22 -11.44
CA VAL A 407 12.87 -14.26 -11.92
C VAL A 407 12.52 -12.90 -11.38
N TYR A 408 13.37 -12.33 -10.52
CA TYR A 408 13.13 -10.99 -9.95
C TYR A 408 14.17 -10.00 -10.43
N LEU A 409 13.77 -9.05 -11.27
CA LEU A 409 14.62 -8.08 -11.94
C LEU A 409 14.59 -6.71 -11.24
N ALA A 410 15.72 -6.00 -11.24
CA ALA A 410 15.86 -4.67 -10.65
C ALA A 410 16.54 -3.71 -11.64
N PRO A 411 15.79 -3.03 -12.50
CA PRO A 411 16.34 -2.10 -13.49
C PRO A 411 16.95 -0.87 -12.83
N THR A 412 17.98 -0.31 -13.44
CA THR A 412 18.74 0.87 -12.99
C THR A 412 18.39 2.14 -13.75
N CYS A 413 17.73 2.03 -14.89
CA CYS A 413 17.33 3.16 -15.72
C CYS A 413 16.10 2.81 -16.58
N ARG A 414 15.56 3.82 -17.24
CA ARG A 414 14.37 3.72 -18.10
C ARG A 414 14.51 2.66 -19.20
N GLU A 415 15.63 2.67 -19.92
CA GLU A 415 15.85 1.79 -21.07
C GLU A 415 15.94 0.34 -20.62
N GLU A 416 16.65 0.08 -19.52
CA GLU A 416 16.75 -1.25 -18.93
C GLU A 416 15.37 -1.74 -18.46
N TYR A 417 14.58 -0.85 -17.80
CA TYR A 417 13.22 -1.19 -17.40
C TYR A 417 12.34 -1.61 -18.57
N LEU A 418 12.33 -0.83 -19.66
CA LEU A 418 11.50 -1.15 -20.83
C LEU A 418 11.96 -2.45 -21.50
N THR A 419 13.27 -2.68 -21.60
CA THR A 419 13.82 -3.94 -22.16
C THR A 419 13.43 -5.15 -21.31
N MET A 420 13.53 -5.04 -19.97
CA MET A 420 13.10 -6.08 -19.05
C MET A 420 11.59 -6.34 -19.14
N LEU A 421 10.79 -5.28 -19.26
CA LEU A 421 9.34 -5.39 -19.40
C LEU A 421 8.94 -6.07 -20.71
N ASP A 422 9.54 -5.65 -21.83
CA ASP A 422 9.28 -6.29 -23.14
C ASP A 422 9.68 -7.75 -23.15
N TRP A 423 10.85 -8.06 -22.62
CA TRP A 423 11.30 -9.46 -22.50
C TRP A 423 10.34 -10.26 -21.61
N SER A 424 9.96 -9.76 -20.44
CA SER A 424 9.07 -10.48 -19.50
C SER A 424 7.69 -10.79 -20.09
N ILE A 425 7.16 -9.91 -20.95
CA ILE A 425 5.87 -10.08 -21.62
C ILE A 425 5.96 -11.07 -22.80
N GLN A 426 7.13 -11.18 -23.45
CA GLN A 426 7.28 -11.97 -24.66
C GLN A 426 7.77 -13.39 -24.39
N GLN A 427 8.57 -13.62 -23.35
CA GLN A 427 9.07 -14.93 -22.99
C GLN A 427 7.92 -15.84 -22.49
N THR A 428 8.14 -17.17 -22.51
CA THR A 428 7.10 -18.18 -22.22
C THR A 428 7.51 -19.21 -21.18
N GLU A 429 8.61 -18.97 -20.46
CA GLU A 429 9.24 -19.99 -19.61
C GLU A 429 9.22 -19.69 -18.12
N HIS A 430 9.16 -18.41 -17.73
CA HIS A 430 9.37 -18.01 -16.34
C HIS A 430 8.31 -17.07 -15.80
N PRO A 431 7.89 -17.20 -14.54
CA PRO A 431 7.25 -16.10 -13.81
C PRO A 431 8.29 -15.01 -13.54
N VAL A 432 7.96 -13.76 -13.88
CA VAL A 432 8.89 -12.63 -13.76
C VAL A 432 8.30 -11.56 -12.88
N ALA A 433 9.04 -11.13 -11.87
CA ALA A 433 8.78 -9.89 -11.14
C ALA A 433 9.78 -8.81 -11.55
N ILE A 434 9.35 -7.54 -11.63
CA ILE A 434 10.22 -6.39 -11.89
C ILE A 434 10.03 -5.37 -10.77
N ARG A 435 11.11 -5.01 -10.10
CA ARG A 435 11.15 -4.00 -9.04
C ARG A 435 11.16 -2.61 -9.67
N VAL A 436 9.98 -1.99 -9.74
CA VAL A 436 9.83 -0.67 -10.37
C VAL A 436 10.22 0.44 -9.40
N PRO A 437 11.17 1.31 -9.78
CA PRO A 437 11.67 2.34 -8.89
C PRO A 437 10.59 3.35 -8.41
N ALA A 438 10.71 3.81 -7.16
CA ALA A 438 9.82 4.81 -6.57
C ALA A 438 10.19 6.25 -6.95
N THR A 439 11.47 6.52 -7.06
CA THR A 439 11.99 7.83 -7.44
C THR A 439 11.95 8.02 -8.94
N GLY A 440 11.82 9.26 -9.40
CA GLY A 440 11.63 9.62 -10.80
C GLY A 440 12.47 8.84 -11.81
N VAL A 441 12.04 8.85 -13.05
CA VAL A 441 12.69 8.06 -14.10
C VAL A 441 14.16 8.45 -14.22
N ALA A 442 15.06 7.56 -13.82
CA ALA A 442 16.50 7.76 -13.97
C ALA A 442 16.83 7.97 -15.45
N GLY A 443 17.66 8.97 -15.74
CA GLY A 443 18.10 9.30 -17.08
C GLY A 443 18.75 8.10 -17.77
N SER A 444 18.71 8.09 -19.08
CA SER A 444 19.33 7.05 -19.88
C SER A 444 20.83 6.99 -19.61
N ARG A 445 21.31 5.81 -19.31
CA ARG A 445 22.74 5.52 -19.48
C ARG A 445 23.01 5.32 -20.98
N SER A 446 24.16 5.76 -21.48
CA SER A 446 24.59 5.52 -22.85
C SER A 446 25.05 4.08 -23.08
N VAL A 447 24.21 3.11 -22.67
CA VAL A 447 24.49 1.68 -22.84
C VAL A 447 23.48 1.13 -23.83
N ASP A 448 23.97 0.46 -24.86
CA ASP A 448 23.14 -0.32 -25.77
C ASP A 448 22.60 -1.54 -25.00
N PHE A 449 21.33 -1.48 -24.64
CA PHE A 449 20.66 -2.66 -24.08
C PHE A 449 20.35 -3.64 -25.21
N PRO A 450 20.63 -4.94 -25.01
CA PRO A 450 20.34 -5.93 -26.02
C PRO A 450 18.83 -5.99 -26.30
N THR A 451 18.45 -6.15 -27.56
CA THR A 451 17.06 -6.39 -27.97
C THR A 451 16.57 -7.78 -27.53
N ASP A 452 17.51 -8.71 -27.31
CA ASP A 452 17.29 -10.02 -26.70
C ASP A 452 17.91 -10.01 -25.29
N TYR A 453 17.06 -9.87 -24.28
CA TYR A 453 17.50 -9.77 -22.89
C TYR A 453 17.78 -11.13 -22.23
N GLU A 454 17.27 -12.23 -22.80
CA GLU A 454 17.37 -13.56 -22.21
C GLU A 454 18.79 -14.01 -21.90
N PRO A 455 19.78 -13.83 -22.79
CA PRO A 455 21.17 -14.17 -22.49
C PRO A 455 21.77 -13.37 -21.33
N GLU A 456 21.24 -12.20 -21.06
CA GLU A 456 21.71 -11.26 -20.03
C GLU A 456 20.95 -11.37 -18.70
N MET A 457 19.83 -12.10 -18.67
CA MET A 457 18.92 -12.17 -17.54
C MET A 457 19.61 -12.57 -16.23
N ASN A 458 20.53 -13.51 -16.28
CA ASN A 458 21.27 -14.02 -15.12
C ASN A 458 22.74 -13.54 -15.11
N ARG A 459 23.07 -12.47 -15.83
CA ARG A 459 24.41 -11.90 -15.92
C ARG A 459 24.49 -10.56 -15.23
N PHE A 460 25.56 -10.36 -14.44
CA PHE A 460 25.91 -9.05 -13.94
C PHE A 460 26.47 -8.17 -15.06
N GLU A 461 26.06 -6.90 -15.07
CA GLU A 461 26.72 -5.89 -15.86
C GLU A 461 27.91 -5.34 -15.08
N MET A 462 29.10 -5.49 -15.65
CA MET A 462 30.31 -4.83 -15.16
C MET A 462 30.39 -3.43 -15.77
N ALA A 463 29.69 -2.48 -15.16
CA ALA A 463 29.57 -1.13 -15.70
C ALA A 463 30.89 -0.35 -15.71
N HIS A 464 31.77 -0.66 -14.76
CA HIS A 464 33.17 -0.22 -14.74
C HIS A 464 34.04 -1.33 -14.13
N CYS A 465 35.20 -1.57 -14.69
CA CYS A 465 36.16 -2.54 -14.19
C CYS A 465 37.37 -1.80 -13.58
N GLY A 466 37.55 -1.95 -12.30
CA GLY A 466 38.67 -1.44 -11.52
C GLY A 466 39.34 -2.56 -10.74
N SER A 467 39.87 -2.28 -9.55
CA SER A 467 40.50 -3.28 -8.67
C SER A 467 40.38 -2.89 -7.20
N GLY A 468 40.64 -3.87 -6.31
CA GLY A 468 40.62 -3.69 -4.85
C GLY A 468 39.22 -3.71 -4.25
N VAL A 469 38.29 -2.90 -4.75
CA VAL A 469 36.92 -2.78 -4.29
C VAL A 469 35.93 -3.00 -5.42
N ALA A 470 34.93 -3.84 -5.23
CA ALA A 470 33.78 -3.97 -6.12
C ALA A 470 32.50 -3.49 -5.43
N ILE A 471 31.74 -2.59 -6.06
CA ILE A 471 30.50 -2.03 -5.52
C ILE A 471 29.34 -2.55 -6.35
N ILE A 472 28.45 -3.32 -5.72
CA ILE A 472 27.25 -3.89 -6.35
C ILE A 472 26.05 -3.02 -5.94
N GLY A 473 25.50 -2.25 -6.86
CA GLY A 473 24.35 -1.37 -6.62
C GLY A 473 23.05 -1.97 -7.17
N VAL A 474 22.11 -2.27 -6.29
CA VAL A 474 20.80 -2.87 -6.64
C VAL A 474 19.84 -1.81 -7.13
N GLY A 475 19.33 -1.94 -8.35
CA GLY A 475 18.28 -1.09 -8.89
C GLY A 475 18.61 0.41 -8.75
N ASN A 476 17.78 1.16 -7.99
CA ASN A 476 17.99 2.59 -7.71
C ASN A 476 19.38 2.91 -7.12
N PHE A 477 19.92 2.01 -6.30
CA PHE A 477 21.21 2.21 -5.65
C PHE A 477 22.43 1.97 -6.56
N PHE A 478 22.18 1.64 -7.82
CA PHE A 478 23.24 1.67 -8.82
C PHE A 478 23.83 3.09 -9.00
N ALA A 479 22.99 4.12 -9.01
CA ALA A 479 23.46 5.50 -9.07
C ALA A 479 24.30 5.89 -7.84
N LEU A 480 23.92 5.40 -6.64
CA LEU A 480 24.70 5.55 -5.42
C LEU A 480 26.07 4.84 -5.54
N ALA A 481 26.10 3.63 -6.09
CA ALA A 481 27.35 2.89 -6.35
C ALA A 481 28.30 3.67 -7.27
N VAL A 482 27.80 4.27 -8.34
CA VAL A 482 28.57 5.12 -9.24
C VAL A 482 29.14 6.34 -8.49
N THR A 483 28.33 7.03 -7.69
CA THR A 483 28.77 8.20 -6.91
C THR A 483 29.87 7.84 -5.92
N VAL A 484 29.73 6.71 -5.21
CA VAL A 484 30.75 6.21 -4.26
C VAL A 484 32.05 5.87 -5.00
N ALA A 485 31.98 5.21 -6.17
CA ALA A 485 33.15 4.90 -6.98
C ALA A 485 33.89 6.17 -7.45
N GLU A 486 33.14 7.22 -7.82
CA GLU A 486 33.73 8.51 -8.19
C GLU A 486 34.45 9.18 -7.01
N GLN A 487 33.89 9.09 -5.78
CA GLN A 487 34.57 9.58 -4.58
C GLN A 487 35.83 8.79 -4.24
N LEU A 488 35.77 7.46 -4.33
CA LEU A 488 36.94 6.59 -4.14
C LEU A 488 38.06 6.88 -5.13
N LYS A 489 37.71 7.19 -6.37
CA LYS A 489 38.69 7.59 -7.41
C LYS A 489 39.45 8.85 -7.04
N GLN A 490 38.84 9.81 -6.36
CA GLN A 490 39.51 11.01 -5.84
C GLN A 490 40.53 10.65 -4.74
N SER A 491 40.33 9.50 -4.06
CA SER A 491 41.26 8.94 -3.08
C SER A 491 42.27 7.94 -3.69
N GLY A 492 42.32 7.83 -5.03
CA GLY A 492 43.26 6.96 -5.75
C GLY A 492 42.83 5.52 -5.90
N ILE A 493 41.57 5.19 -5.58
CA ILE A 493 41.01 3.83 -5.70
C ILE A 493 40.07 3.78 -6.92
N ASP A 494 40.42 2.98 -7.92
CA ASP A 494 39.57 2.75 -9.09
C ASP A 494 38.69 1.52 -8.85
N ALA A 495 37.52 1.73 -8.23
CA ALA A 495 36.61 0.67 -7.84
C ALA A 495 35.81 0.10 -9.02
N THR A 496 35.58 -1.21 -9.03
CA THR A 496 34.64 -1.87 -9.96
C THR A 496 33.20 -1.50 -9.58
N VAL A 497 32.35 -1.19 -10.58
CA VAL A 497 30.91 -0.93 -10.38
C VAL A 497 30.08 -1.98 -11.10
N VAL A 498 29.20 -2.64 -10.36
CA VAL A 498 28.39 -3.77 -10.82
C VAL A 498 26.90 -3.48 -10.70
N ASN A 499 26.15 -3.71 -11.78
CA ASN A 499 24.70 -3.82 -11.75
C ASN A 499 24.32 -5.30 -11.75
N PRO A 500 23.69 -5.82 -10.68
CA PRO A 500 23.36 -7.24 -10.61
C PRO A 500 22.19 -7.63 -11.50
N ARG A 501 21.34 -6.67 -11.92
CA ARG A 501 20.14 -6.86 -12.77
C ARG A 501 19.05 -7.74 -12.16
N PHE A 502 19.38 -8.86 -11.53
CA PHE A 502 18.43 -9.82 -10.95
C PHE A 502 18.74 -10.13 -9.48
N LEU A 503 17.70 -10.44 -8.73
CA LEU A 503 17.75 -10.58 -7.26
C LEU A 503 17.56 -12.01 -6.76
N THR A 504 17.06 -12.92 -7.61
CA THR A 504 16.74 -14.31 -7.23
C THR A 504 17.94 -15.25 -7.26
N GLY A 505 19.02 -14.87 -7.94
CA GLY A 505 20.23 -15.67 -8.04
C GLY A 505 21.51 -14.85 -7.98
N LEU A 506 22.63 -15.48 -8.29
CA LEU A 506 23.96 -14.88 -8.33
C LEU A 506 24.68 -15.25 -9.64
N ASP A 507 25.36 -14.29 -10.26
CA ASP A 507 26.32 -14.56 -11.32
C ASP A 507 27.64 -15.02 -10.71
N THR A 508 27.73 -16.33 -10.45
CA THR A 508 28.88 -16.94 -9.77
C THR A 508 30.16 -16.81 -10.58
N GLU A 509 30.08 -16.78 -11.90
CA GLU A 509 31.24 -16.60 -12.78
C GLU A 509 31.88 -15.21 -12.57
N ARG A 510 31.05 -14.16 -12.54
CA ARG A 510 31.53 -12.81 -12.30
C ARG A 510 32.01 -12.61 -10.85
N LEU A 511 31.32 -13.19 -9.88
CA LEU A 511 31.73 -13.13 -8.48
C LEU A 511 33.06 -13.86 -8.26
N GLU A 512 33.28 -15.00 -8.89
CA GLU A 512 34.56 -15.73 -8.83
C GLU A 512 35.69 -14.90 -9.43
N GLY A 513 35.45 -14.28 -10.59
CA GLY A 513 36.42 -13.39 -11.24
C GLY A 513 36.84 -12.16 -10.42
N LEU A 514 36.00 -11.70 -9.47
CA LEU A 514 36.38 -10.62 -8.59
C LEU A 514 37.49 -11.01 -7.60
N ARG A 515 37.62 -12.28 -7.23
CA ARG A 515 38.64 -12.77 -6.27
C ARG A 515 40.06 -12.52 -6.73
N ASP A 516 40.29 -12.45 -8.04
CA ASP A 516 41.64 -12.31 -8.62
C ASP A 516 42.23 -10.91 -8.37
N SER A 517 41.39 -9.91 -8.18
CA SER A 517 41.82 -8.51 -8.15
C SER A 517 41.14 -7.63 -7.10
N HIS A 518 40.23 -8.19 -6.27
CA HIS A 518 39.50 -7.44 -5.24
C HIS A 518 39.64 -8.13 -3.89
N SER A 519 39.67 -7.33 -2.82
CA SER A 519 39.67 -7.78 -1.43
C SER A 519 38.36 -7.40 -0.69
N LEU A 520 37.56 -6.52 -1.26
CA LEU A 520 36.32 -6.01 -0.67
C LEU A 520 35.20 -5.97 -1.71
N VAL A 521 34.05 -6.55 -1.37
CA VAL A 521 32.79 -6.39 -2.09
C VAL A 521 31.82 -5.60 -1.21
N VAL A 522 31.25 -4.53 -1.75
CA VAL A 522 30.26 -3.69 -1.12
C VAL A 522 28.93 -3.88 -1.82
N THR A 523 27.87 -4.20 -1.08
CA THR A 523 26.52 -4.28 -1.65
C THR A 523 25.67 -3.12 -1.13
N LEU A 524 24.96 -2.48 -2.06
CA LEU A 524 24.07 -1.36 -1.78
C LEU A 524 22.66 -1.73 -2.23
N GLU A 525 21.72 -1.83 -1.29
CA GLU A 525 20.32 -2.16 -1.58
C GLU A 525 19.34 -1.21 -0.89
N ASP A 526 18.30 -0.84 -1.61
CA ASP A 526 17.23 0.04 -1.18
C ASP A 526 16.07 -0.78 -0.57
N GLY A 527 16.38 -1.60 0.40
CA GLY A 527 15.49 -2.52 1.08
C GLY A 527 16.09 -2.96 2.41
N VAL A 528 15.34 -3.76 3.17
CA VAL A 528 15.81 -4.33 4.44
C VAL A 528 16.97 -5.28 4.20
N LEU A 529 18.01 -5.18 5.07
CA LEU A 529 19.21 -6.03 4.97
C LEU A 529 18.93 -7.51 5.27
N ASP A 530 18.11 -7.77 6.30
CA ASP A 530 17.79 -9.14 6.73
C ASP A 530 17.06 -9.90 5.59
N GLY A 531 17.67 -10.96 5.11
CA GLY A 531 17.21 -11.72 3.96
C GLY A 531 17.40 -10.99 2.61
N GLY A 532 18.06 -9.85 2.59
CA GLY A 532 18.30 -9.02 1.42
C GLY A 532 19.34 -9.59 0.44
N TYR A 533 19.64 -8.81 -0.60
CA TYR A 533 20.58 -9.22 -1.64
C TYR A 533 22.02 -9.29 -1.12
N GLY A 534 22.40 -8.35 -0.25
CA GLY A 534 23.73 -8.31 0.36
C GLY A 534 24.06 -9.57 1.14
N GLU A 535 23.12 -10.14 1.85
CA GLU A 535 23.33 -11.40 2.59
C GLU A 535 23.57 -12.60 1.66
N LYS A 536 22.99 -12.62 0.45
CA LYS A 536 23.28 -13.66 -0.55
C LYS A 536 24.73 -13.58 -1.01
N ILE A 537 25.23 -12.36 -1.25
CA ILE A 537 26.65 -12.13 -1.61
C ILE A 537 27.57 -12.49 -0.44
N ALA A 538 27.24 -12.08 0.79
CA ALA A 538 28.02 -12.41 1.98
C ALA A 538 28.10 -13.94 2.20
N ARG A 539 26.97 -14.65 2.02
CA ARG A 539 26.93 -16.11 2.09
C ARG A 539 27.79 -16.77 1.02
N TYR A 540 27.81 -16.23 -0.19
CA TYR A 540 28.63 -16.74 -1.28
C TYR A 540 30.13 -16.68 -0.94
N TYR A 541 30.58 -15.57 -0.36
CA TYR A 541 31.98 -15.36 0.00
C TYR A 541 32.37 -15.85 1.40
N GLY A 542 31.41 -16.33 2.21
CA GLY A 542 31.60 -16.64 3.62
C GLY A 542 32.72 -17.61 3.99
N GLU A 543 33.15 -18.48 3.06
CA GLU A 543 34.28 -19.41 3.22
C GLU A 543 35.57 -18.91 2.54
N SER A 544 35.64 -17.63 2.20
CA SER A 544 36.79 -17.04 1.49
C SER A 544 37.38 -15.86 2.27
N GLU A 545 38.52 -15.36 1.82
CA GLU A 545 39.16 -14.16 2.37
C GLU A 545 38.54 -12.85 1.86
N MET A 546 37.52 -12.92 1.00
CA MET A 546 36.83 -11.74 0.49
C MET A 546 36.01 -11.08 1.60
N HIS A 547 36.33 -9.84 1.92
CA HIS A 547 35.48 -9.04 2.80
C HIS A 547 34.20 -8.62 2.07
N VAL A 548 33.06 -8.73 2.78
CA VAL A 548 31.76 -8.25 2.25
C VAL A 548 31.17 -7.22 3.20
N MET A 549 30.93 -6.02 2.70
CA MET A 549 30.25 -4.96 3.42
C MET A 549 28.85 -4.77 2.84
N CYS A 550 27.81 -5.17 3.58
CA CYS A 550 26.41 -4.97 3.20
C CYS A 550 25.89 -3.62 3.71
N ARG A 551 25.23 -2.87 2.84
CA ARG A 551 24.55 -1.61 3.16
C ARG A 551 23.12 -1.65 2.65
N GLY A 552 22.16 -1.42 3.54
CA GLY A 552 20.72 -1.40 3.30
C GLY A 552 20.01 -0.91 4.55
N VAL A 553 18.69 -1.02 4.59
CA VAL A 553 17.86 -0.52 5.69
C VAL A 553 17.83 -1.53 6.84
N ARG A 554 17.86 -1.05 8.08
CA ARG A 554 17.69 -1.88 9.26
C ARG A 554 16.30 -2.48 9.33
N LYS A 555 16.16 -3.65 9.94
CA LYS A 555 14.90 -4.36 10.14
C LYS A 555 14.09 -3.73 11.27
N GLU A 556 13.43 -2.63 10.98
CA GLU A 556 12.61 -1.86 11.91
C GLU A 556 11.32 -1.41 11.25
N PHE A 557 10.27 -1.23 12.05
CA PHE A 557 9.06 -0.51 11.63
C PHE A 557 9.27 0.97 11.92
N ILE A 558 9.67 1.72 10.89
CA ILE A 558 9.86 3.17 10.95
C ILE A 558 8.60 3.91 10.54
N ASP A 559 8.33 5.06 11.17
CA ASP A 559 7.09 5.81 10.94
C ASP A 559 7.38 7.30 10.71
N ARG A 560 6.70 7.90 9.74
CA ARG A 560 6.70 9.36 9.45
C ARG A 560 8.11 9.96 9.43
N TYR A 561 9.01 9.30 8.75
CA TYR A 561 10.42 9.63 8.71
C TYR A 561 10.78 10.59 7.57
N ASN A 562 11.89 11.31 7.75
CA ASN A 562 12.56 12.02 6.68
C ASN A 562 13.52 11.06 5.96
N VAL A 563 13.35 10.91 4.65
CA VAL A 563 14.12 9.95 3.84
C VAL A 563 15.63 10.23 3.91
N GLY A 564 16.05 11.50 3.91
CA GLY A 564 17.47 11.87 3.98
C GLY A 564 18.08 11.53 5.34
N GLU A 565 17.33 11.73 6.43
CA GLU A 565 17.75 11.36 7.79
C GLU A 565 17.85 9.84 7.93
N GLU A 566 16.90 9.08 7.35
CA GLU A 566 16.95 7.62 7.37
C GLU A 566 18.10 7.06 6.52
N TYR A 567 18.40 7.65 5.37
CA TYR A 567 19.62 7.29 4.64
C TYR A 567 20.88 7.53 5.48
N ALA A 568 20.97 8.65 6.20
CA ALA A 568 22.11 8.94 7.07
C ALA A 568 22.16 7.99 8.29
N ALA A 569 21.02 7.68 8.92
CA ALA A 569 20.92 6.76 10.06
C ALA A 569 21.30 5.32 9.69
N ASN A 570 20.99 4.89 8.46
CA ASN A 570 21.36 3.58 7.93
C ASN A 570 22.75 3.57 7.24
N ARG A 571 23.52 4.65 7.30
CA ARG A 571 24.83 4.82 6.64
C ARG A 571 24.77 4.60 5.12
N LEU A 572 23.73 5.13 4.49
CA LEU A 572 23.45 5.00 3.06
C LEU A 572 23.76 6.30 2.27
N THR A 573 24.45 7.25 2.86
CA THR A 573 24.95 8.42 2.12
C THR A 573 26.29 8.11 1.43
N PRO A 574 26.59 8.72 0.26
CA PRO A 574 27.85 8.49 -0.46
C PRO A 574 29.09 8.71 0.43
N ASP A 575 29.09 9.78 1.22
CA ASP A 575 30.23 10.13 2.10
C ASP A 575 30.47 9.09 3.19
N GLN A 576 29.40 8.58 3.81
CA GLN A 576 29.50 7.57 4.86
C GLN A 576 30.00 6.23 4.29
N ILE A 577 29.46 5.79 3.14
CA ILE A 577 29.88 4.56 2.48
C ILE A 577 31.35 4.65 2.05
N THR A 578 31.75 5.78 1.47
CA THR A 578 33.13 6.02 1.07
C THR A 578 34.07 5.98 2.27
N ALA A 579 33.69 6.63 3.40
CA ALA A 579 34.51 6.61 4.63
C ALA A 579 34.64 5.20 5.19
N ASP A 580 33.54 4.41 5.23
CA ASP A 580 33.57 3.02 5.70
C ASP A 580 34.48 2.13 4.85
N ILE A 581 34.45 2.31 3.51
CA ILE A 581 35.35 1.56 2.61
C ILE A 581 36.80 1.92 2.87
N LEU A 582 37.12 3.22 3.01
CA LEU A 582 38.49 3.67 3.29
C LEU A 582 39.00 3.17 4.66
N GLU A 583 38.13 3.07 5.65
CA GLU A 583 38.47 2.51 6.97
C GLU A 583 38.83 1.01 6.89
N ILE A 584 38.08 0.22 6.08
CA ILE A 584 38.35 -1.21 5.89
C ILE A 584 39.67 -1.45 5.15
N LEU A 585 40.03 -0.57 4.22
CA LEU A 585 41.22 -0.73 3.40
C LEU A 585 42.53 -0.27 4.09
N ASN A 586 42.44 0.52 5.17
CA ASN A 586 43.58 0.98 5.97
C ASN A 586 43.90 0.01 7.10
#